data_2d9ad3724a32dfb098b1aab0515e661d
#
_entry.id   2d9ad3724a32dfb098b1aab0515e661d
#
_cell.length_a   1.000
_cell.length_b   1.000
_cell.length_c   1.000
_cell.angle_alpha   90.00
_cell.angle_beta   90.00
_cell.angle_gamma   90.00
#
_symmetry.space_group_name_H-M   'P 1'
#
loop_
_entity.id
_entity.type
_entity.pdbx_description
1 polymer ?
#
loop_
_entity_poly.entity_id
_entity_poly.type
_entity_poly.pdbx_seq_one_letter_code
_entity_poly.pdbx_strand_id
1 'polypeptide(L)'
;EVLPKETKYGIAKKYGISVSELETQNPSIAKNLYVGAKIKIVGAKVIQEEVSEAPTLISETIQSDENQENLTIASSLAKWNTSEELADELIRMASDNLGSRYRSGGTSKNGFDCSGLMYATFSSLDIKLPRSSHEMATIGTVIDVNQAQKGDLIFFKTRGGSQINHVGMVVEVCDGEIKFIHSATHGGVIISSTKEKYYEKNFTQINRVLQQ
;
A
#
# COMPACT_ATOMS: atom_id res chain seq x y z
N GLU A 1 -13.35 -18.24 -14.73
CA GLU A 1 -11.95 -18.38 -15.17
C GLU A 1 -11.24 -17.04 -15.03
N VAL A 2 -10.00 -17.07 -14.55
CA VAL A 2 -9.19 -15.86 -14.30
C VAL A 2 -8.66 -15.31 -15.62
N LEU A 3 -8.97 -14.05 -15.91
CA LEU A 3 -8.54 -13.36 -17.13
C LEU A 3 -7.14 -12.72 -16.98
N PRO A 4 -6.44 -12.41 -18.08
CA PRO A 4 -5.19 -11.65 -18.03
C PRO A 4 -5.38 -10.32 -17.29
N LYS A 5 -4.47 -10.00 -16.36
CA LYS A 5 -4.49 -8.82 -15.48
C LYS A 5 -5.55 -8.84 -14.35
N GLU A 6 -6.37 -9.86 -14.22
CA GLU A 6 -7.21 -10.00 -13.03
C GLU A 6 -6.35 -10.35 -11.81
N THR A 7 -6.70 -9.74 -10.67
CA THR A 7 -6.08 -9.99 -9.37
C THR A 7 -7.10 -10.63 -8.43
N LYS A 8 -6.65 -11.33 -7.40
CA LYS A 8 -7.54 -11.89 -6.37
C LYS A 8 -8.49 -10.82 -5.82
N TYR A 9 -7.95 -9.63 -5.58
CA TYR A 9 -8.73 -8.49 -5.10
C TYR A 9 -9.78 -8.02 -6.14
N GLY A 10 -9.37 -7.84 -7.40
CA GLY A 10 -10.31 -7.44 -8.47
C GLY A 10 -11.45 -8.45 -8.63
N ILE A 11 -11.13 -9.74 -8.54
CA ILE A 11 -12.13 -10.81 -8.59
C ILE A 11 -13.03 -10.76 -7.35
N ALA A 12 -12.46 -10.69 -6.15
CA ALA A 12 -13.20 -10.62 -4.90
C ALA A 12 -14.16 -9.42 -4.88
N LYS A 13 -13.66 -8.24 -5.28
CA LYS A 13 -14.47 -7.01 -5.43
C LYS A 13 -15.61 -7.17 -6.43
N LYS A 14 -15.33 -7.71 -7.62
CA LYS A 14 -16.32 -7.95 -8.68
C LYS A 14 -17.49 -8.82 -8.22
N TYR A 15 -17.22 -9.74 -7.32
CA TYR A 15 -18.22 -10.68 -6.79
C TYR A 15 -18.69 -10.36 -5.36
N GLY A 16 -18.26 -9.23 -4.78
CA GLY A 16 -18.72 -8.76 -3.48
C GLY A 16 -18.33 -9.65 -2.31
N ILE A 17 -17.16 -10.32 -2.39
CA ILE A 17 -16.59 -11.16 -1.33
C ILE A 17 -15.19 -10.65 -0.94
N SER A 18 -14.71 -11.02 0.23
CA SER A 18 -13.33 -10.71 0.64
C SER A 18 -12.30 -11.60 -0.08
N VAL A 19 -11.05 -11.15 -0.14
CA VAL A 19 -9.94 -11.97 -0.70
C VAL A 19 -9.75 -13.24 0.15
N SER A 20 -9.90 -13.13 1.46
CA SER A 20 -9.81 -14.28 2.38
C SER A 20 -10.88 -15.33 2.10
N GLU A 21 -12.12 -14.91 1.85
CA GLU A 21 -13.20 -15.82 1.44
C GLU A 21 -12.92 -16.46 0.08
N LEU A 22 -12.41 -15.68 -0.88
CA LEU A 22 -12.03 -16.18 -2.19
C LEU A 22 -10.94 -17.27 -2.06
N GLU A 23 -9.91 -17.05 -1.23
CA GLU A 23 -8.83 -18.00 -1.00
C GLU A 23 -9.29 -19.23 -0.22
N THR A 24 -10.16 -19.05 0.79
CA THR A 24 -10.75 -20.16 1.56
C THR A 24 -11.58 -21.08 0.66
N GLN A 25 -12.33 -20.49 -0.27
CA GLN A 25 -13.11 -21.25 -1.26
C GLN A 25 -12.25 -21.90 -2.36
N ASN A 26 -11.01 -21.41 -2.53
CA ASN A 26 -10.08 -21.82 -3.58
C ASN A 26 -8.64 -21.96 -3.05
N PRO A 27 -8.32 -22.96 -2.23
CA PRO A 27 -6.97 -23.11 -1.65
C PRO A 27 -5.84 -23.18 -2.69
N SER A 28 -6.16 -23.61 -3.91
CA SER A 28 -5.18 -23.70 -5.01
C SER A 28 -4.61 -22.36 -5.46
N ILE A 29 -5.36 -21.26 -5.26
CA ILE A 29 -4.92 -19.91 -5.61
C ILE A 29 -4.38 -19.12 -4.41
N ALA A 30 -4.38 -19.67 -3.19
CA ALA A 30 -3.94 -18.96 -1.99
C ALA A 30 -2.49 -18.43 -2.13
N LYS A 31 -1.58 -19.23 -2.73
CA LYS A 31 -0.18 -18.80 -2.96
C LYS A 31 -0.05 -17.93 -4.22
N ASN A 32 -0.64 -18.31 -5.34
CA ASN A 32 -0.52 -17.61 -6.61
C ASN A 32 -1.80 -17.73 -7.43
N LEU A 33 -2.22 -16.62 -8.07
CA LEU A 33 -3.31 -16.60 -9.02
C LEU A 33 -2.73 -16.71 -10.44
N TYR A 34 -3.18 -17.69 -11.20
CA TYR A 34 -2.74 -17.92 -12.59
C TYR A 34 -3.86 -17.59 -13.57
N VAL A 35 -3.49 -16.96 -14.68
CA VAL A 35 -4.42 -16.74 -15.80
C VAL A 35 -4.94 -18.11 -16.29
N GLY A 36 -6.26 -18.21 -16.51
CA GLY A 36 -6.91 -19.45 -16.90
C GLY A 36 -7.31 -20.36 -15.71
N ALA A 37 -6.95 -20.04 -14.48
CA ALA A 37 -7.39 -20.78 -13.30
C ALA A 37 -8.92 -20.72 -13.17
N LYS A 38 -9.55 -21.87 -12.98
CA LYS A 38 -10.99 -21.93 -12.66
C LYS A 38 -11.16 -21.75 -11.16
N ILE A 39 -11.82 -20.69 -10.77
CA ILE A 39 -12.12 -20.36 -9.37
C ILE A 39 -13.61 -20.55 -9.08
N LYS A 40 -13.91 -21.04 -7.90
CA LYS A 40 -15.28 -21.21 -7.40
C LYS A 40 -15.60 -20.02 -6.51
N ILE A 41 -16.76 -19.39 -6.72
CA ILE A 41 -17.24 -18.27 -5.93
C ILE A 41 -18.66 -18.62 -5.45
N VAL A 42 -18.83 -18.76 -4.15
CA VAL A 42 -20.11 -19.05 -3.50
C VAL A 42 -20.54 -17.82 -2.72
N GLY A 43 -21.78 -17.37 -2.90
CA GLY A 43 -22.32 -16.20 -2.18
C GLY A 43 -22.16 -14.86 -2.93
N ALA A 44 -21.81 -14.88 -4.21
CA ALA A 44 -21.61 -13.68 -5.01
C ALA A 44 -22.89 -12.82 -5.11
N LYS A 45 -22.79 -11.54 -4.69
CA LYS A 45 -23.70 -10.48 -5.15
C LYS A 45 -23.01 -9.80 -6.34
N VAL A 46 -23.45 -10.08 -7.57
CA VAL A 46 -22.95 -9.39 -8.76
C VAL A 46 -23.39 -7.93 -8.68
N ILE A 47 -22.44 -7.02 -8.41
CA ILE A 47 -22.69 -5.57 -8.49
C ILE A 47 -22.56 -5.22 -9.97
N GLN A 48 -23.69 -5.04 -10.66
CA GLN A 48 -23.72 -4.44 -11.99
C GLN A 48 -23.52 -2.94 -11.84
N GLU A 49 -22.43 -2.41 -12.39
CA GLU A 49 -22.28 -0.97 -12.57
C GLU A 49 -23.28 -0.52 -13.66
N GLU A 50 -24.37 0.13 -13.26
CA GLU A 50 -25.20 0.90 -14.17
C GLU A 50 -24.42 2.15 -14.60
N VAL A 51 -24.10 2.23 -15.88
CA VAL A 51 -23.63 3.46 -16.53
C VAL A 51 -24.83 4.39 -16.64
N SER A 52 -24.92 5.38 -15.76
CA SER A 52 -25.88 6.46 -15.88
C SER A 52 -25.20 7.67 -16.50
N GLU A 53 -25.76 8.08 -17.65
CA GLU A 53 -25.43 9.29 -18.40
C GLU A 53 -25.66 10.56 -17.57
N ALA A 54 -24.84 11.59 -17.85
CA ALA A 54 -24.88 12.88 -17.20
C ALA A 54 -26.15 13.69 -17.55
N PRO A 55 -26.57 14.59 -16.68
CA PRO A 55 -27.15 15.85 -17.10
C PRO A 55 -26.40 17.10 -16.62
N THR A 56 -26.09 17.94 -17.58
CA THR A 56 -25.97 19.38 -17.73
C THR A 56 -26.15 20.28 -16.52
N LEU A 57 -25.09 21.11 -16.30
CA LEU A 57 -24.99 22.50 -15.81
C LEU A 57 -26.15 23.12 -15.02
N ILE A 58 -25.86 23.54 -13.79
CA ILE A 58 -26.25 24.89 -13.32
C ILE A 58 -25.09 25.41 -12.42
N SER A 59 -24.67 26.64 -12.73
CA SER A 59 -23.76 27.49 -11.96
C SER A 59 -24.36 27.89 -10.62
N GLU A 60 -23.53 27.88 -9.56
CA GLU A 60 -23.51 29.02 -8.60
C GLU A 60 -22.42 28.84 -7.53
N THR A 61 -21.57 29.85 -7.48
CA THR A 61 -20.96 30.56 -6.33
C THR A 61 -19.96 29.80 -5.43
N ILE A 62 -18.73 30.25 -5.57
CA ILE A 62 -17.52 30.00 -4.76
C ILE A 62 -17.75 30.29 -3.27
N GLN A 63 -17.53 29.33 -2.41
CA GLN A 63 -17.13 29.55 -1.00
C GLN A 63 -16.21 28.42 -0.50
N SER A 64 -14.97 28.82 -0.18
CA SER A 64 -13.96 28.28 0.74
C SER A 64 -13.58 26.80 0.73
N ASP A 65 -12.32 26.57 0.31
CA ASP A 65 -11.61 25.31 -0.01
C ASP A 65 -11.27 24.34 1.13
N GLU A 66 -11.52 24.66 2.39
CA GLU A 66 -11.07 23.77 3.50
C GLU A 66 -11.97 22.55 3.76
N ASN A 67 -13.23 22.58 3.31
CA ASN A 67 -14.18 21.47 3.55
C ASN A 67 -14.14 20.37 2.46
N GLN A 68 -13.60 20.65 1.28
CA GLN A 68 -13.56 19.65 0.20
C GLN A 68 -12.41 18.66 0.35
N GLU A 69 -11.26 19.05 0.91
CA GLU A 69 -10.15 18.13 1.14
C GLU A 69 -10.49 17.06 2.20
N ASN A 70 -11.19 17.43 3.27
CA ASN A 70 -11.64 16.48 4.29
C ASN A 70 -12.72 15.52 3.79
N LEU A 71 -13.60 15.95 2.88
CA LEU A 71 -14.64 15.10 2.30
C LEU A 71 -14.06 14.07 1.32
N THR A 72 -13.00 14.43 0.58
CA THR A 72 -12.34 13.55 -0.39
C THR A 72 -11.53 12.46 0.31
N ILE A 73 -10.84 12.80 1.40
CA ILE A 73 -10.13 11.83 2.25
C ILE A 73 -11.10 10.86 2.93
N ALA A 74 -12.22 11.39 3.48
CA ALA A 74 -13.26 10.56 4.11
C ALA A 74 -13.95 9.61 3.12
N SER A 75 -14.14 10.00 1.85
CA SER A 75 -14.77 9.15 0.83
C SER A 75 -13.83 8.07 0.30
N SER A 76 -12.52 8.32 0.23
CA SER A 76 -11.54 7.29 -0.15
C SER A 76 -11.31 6.29 0.99
N LEU A 77 -11.37 6.73 2.25
CA LEU A 77 -11.27 5.85 3.41
C LEU A 77 -12.57 5.03 3.66
N ALA A 78 -13.73 5.54 3.26
CA ALA A 78 -15.00 4.81 3.33
C ALA A 78 -15.05 3.53 2.46
N LYS A 79 -14.07 3.34 1.58
CA LYS A 79 -13.91 2.13 0.76
C LYS A 79 -13.31 0.95 1.54
N TRP A 80 -12.64 1.21 2.64
CA TRP A 80 -11.94 0.23 3.47
C TRP A 80 -12.61 0.15 4.83
N ASN A 81 -13.08 -1.04 5.21
CA ASN A 81 -13.79 -1.23 6.48
C ASN A 81 -12.84 -1.24 7.68
N THR A 82 -11.55 -1.51 7.43
CA THR A 82 -10.51 -1.57 8.47
C THR A 82 -9.17 -1.02 7.97
N SER A 83 -8.33 -0.57 8.91
CA SER A 83 -6.94 -0.20 8.61
C SER A 83 -6.10 -1.39 8.12
N GLU A 84 -6.47 -2.62 8.48
CA GLU A 84 -5.80 -3.84 8.02
C GLU A 84 -6.06 -4.11 6.53
N GLU A 85 -7.31 -3.98 6.07
CA GLU A 85 -7.66 -4.09 4.64
C GLU A 85 -6.94 -3.04 3.80
N LEU A 86 -6.85 -1.82 4.32
CA LEU A 86 -6.13 -0.73 3.67
C LEU A 86 -4.62 -1.02 3.59
N ALA A 87 -4.03 -1.56 4.66
CA ALA A 87 -2.63 -1.96 4.70
C ALA A 87 -2.35 -3.09 3.70
N ASP A 88 -3.19 -4.11 3.64
CA ASP A 88 -3.04 -5.22 2.68
C ASP A 88 -3.12 -4.74 1.23
N GLU A 89 -3.98 -3.76 0.91
CA GLU A 89 -4.03 -3.18 -0.43
C GLU A 89 -2.78 -2.35 -0.76
N LEU A 90 -2.29 -1.52 0.17
CA LEU A 90 -1.03 -0.80 -0.01
C LEU A 90 0.15 -1.75 -0.24
N ILE A 91 0.22 -2.84 0.53
CA ILE A 91 1.24 -3.88 0.38
C ILE A 91 1.14 -4.54 -1.00
N ARG A 92 -0.07 -4.86 -1.44
CA ARG A 92 -0.30 -5.41 -2.78
C ARG A 92 0.20 -4.47 -3.87
N MET A 93 -0.18 -3.18 -3.80
CA MET A 93 0.21 -2.17 -4.79
C MET A 93 1.72 -1.92 -4.81
N ALA A 94 2.37 -1.92 -3.65
CA ALA A 94 3.83 -1.83 -3.55
C ALA A 94 4.49 -3.07 -4.16
N SER A 95 3.94 -4.28 -3.89
CA SER A 95 4.44 -5.57 -4.37
C SER A 95 4.30 -5.74 -5.89
N ASP A 96 3.33 -5.09 -6.53
CA ASP A 96 3.21 -5.04 -8.00
C ASP A 96 4.43 -4.36 -8.69
N ASN A 97 5.28 -3.71 -7.90
CA ASN A 97 6.50 -3.05 -8.35
C ASN A 97 7.79 -3.83 -7.99
N LEU A 98 7.69 -5.03 -7.39
CA LEU A 98 8.86 -5.86 -7.09
C LEU A 98 9.73 -6.07 -8.32
N GLY A 99 11.06 -5.94 -8.16
CA GLY A 99 12.03 -6.02 -9.24
C GLY A 99 12.19 -4.73 -10.07
N SER A 100 11.35 -3.70 -9.87
CA SER A 100 11.55 -2.39 -10.50
C SER A 100 12.88 -1.79 -10.05
N ARG A 101 13.66 -1.24 -11.00
CA ARG A 101 14.99 -0.69 -10.70
C ARG A 101 14.93 0.51 -9.75
N TYR A 102 16.02 0.73 -9.01
CA TYR A 102 16.22 1.98 -8.29
C TYR A 102 16.47 3.15 -9.24
N ARG A 103 15.83 4.28 -8.97
CA ARG A 103 16.08 5.54 -9.65
C ARG A 103 15.92 6.70 -8.67
N SER A 104 16.98 7.47 -8.46
CA SER A 104 16.91 8.66 -7.61
C SER A 104 15.84 9.63 -8.10
N GLY A 105 14.97 10.10 -7.22
CA GLY A 105 13.82 10.94 -7.54
C GLY A 105 12.66 10.22 -8.25
N GLY A 106 12.78 8.91 -8.49
CA GLY A 106 11.78 8.14 -9.23
C GLY A 106 10.52 7.82 -8.40
N THR A 107 9.35 7.87 -9.06
CA THR A 107 8.03 7.61 -8.48
C THR A 107 7.15 6.74 -9.38
N SER A 108 7.72 6.01 -10.33
CA SER A 108 6.96 5.24 -11.32
C SER A 108 7.64 3.91 -11.66
N LYS A 109 6.97 3.06 -12.44
CA LYS A 109 7.53 1.78 -12.93
C LYS A 109 8.83 1.92 -13.72
N ASN A 110 9.17 3.12 -14.17
CA ASN A 110 10.48 3.41 -14.79
C ASN A 110 11.64 3.48 -13.78
N GLY A 111 11.34 3.33 -12.51
CA GLY A 111 12.23 3.28 -11.37
C GLY A 111 11.71 4.08 -10.19
N PHE A 112 11.98 3.60 -8.99
CA PHE A 112 11.61 4.24 -7.73
C PHE A 112 12.86 4.51 -6.88
N ASP A 113 12.87 5.63 -6.14
CA ASP A 113 13.68 5.71 -4.93
C ASP A 113 12.86 5.22 -3.71
N CYS A 114 13.48 5.15 -2.54
CA CYS A 114 12.83 4.58 -1.34
C CYS A 114 11.53 5.33 -0.96
N SER A 115 11.59 6.64 -0.83
CA SER A 115 10.42 7.46 -0.52
C SER A 115 9.47 7.62 -1.70
N GLY A 116 9.95 7.54 -2.93
CA GLY A 116 9.13 7.59 -4.14
C GLY A 116 8.23 6.37 -4.31
N LEU A 117 8.68 5.19 -3.89
CA LEU A 117 7.82 4.00 -3.84
C LEU A 117 6.67 4.21 -2.85
N MET A 118 6.97 4.68 -1.63
CA MET A 118 5.94 4.97 -0.61
C MET A 118 5.00 6.07 -1.09
N TYR A 119 5.54 7.18 -1.58
CA TYR A 119 4.76 8.29 -2.13
C TYR A 119 3.77 7.82 -3.20
N ALA A 120 4.24 7.08 -4.21
CA ALA A 120 3.40 6.60 -5.30
C ALA A 120 2.33 5.59 -4.82
N THR A 121 2.70 4.68 -3.92
CA THR A 121 1.79 3.66 -3.38
C THR A 121 0.66 4.30 -2.59
N PHE A 122 0.97 5.19 -1.65
CA PHE A 122 -0.04 5.85 -0.81
C PHE A 122 -0.89 6.84 -1.61
N SER A 123 -0.29 7.60 -2.54
CA SER A 123 -1.02 8.52 -3.41
C SER A 123 -2.06 7.82 -4.31
N SER A 124 -1.86 6.56 -4.65
CA SER A 124 -2.85 5.80 -5.44
C SER A 124 -4.14 5.46 -4.68
N LEU A 125 -4.14 5.66 -3.36
CA LEU A 125 -5.31 5.57 -2.49
C LEU A 125 -5.66 6.95 -1.86
N ASP A 126 -5.23 8.04 -2.51
CA ASP A 126 -5.45 9.42 -2.08
C ASP A 126 -4.88 9.77 -0.69
N ILE A 127 -3.92 8.97 -0.19
CA ILE A 127 -3.21 9.25 1.05
C ILE A 127 -1.95 10.04 0.73
N LYS A 128 -1.91 11.30 1.19
CA LYS A 128 -0.80 12.22 0.92
C LYS A 128 0.38 11.94 1.87
N LEU A 129 1.53 11.56 1.34
CA LEU A 129 2.79 11.50 2.07
C LEU A 129 3.74 12.61 1.59
N PRO A 130 4.60 13.17 2.46
CA PRO A 130 5.71 14.00 2.02
C PRO A 130 6.62 13.26 1.02
N ARG A 131 7.35 14.00 0.19
CA ARG A 131 8.18 13.36 -0.85
C ARG A 131 9.46 12.72 -0.31
N SER A 132 10.02 13.22 0.75
CA SER A 132 11.31 12.75 1.29
C SER A 132 11.14 11.84 2.51
N SER A 133 12.05 10.87 2.68
CA SER A 133 12.00 9.93 3.80
C SER A 133 12.13 10.61 5.17
N HIS A 134 12.90 11.69 5.28
CA HIS A 134 13.04 12.41 6.55
C HIS A 134 11.77 13.19 6.93
N GLU A 135 11.06 13.76 5.96
CA GLU A 135 9.76 14.39 6.20
C GLU A 135 8.68 13.35 6.50
N MET A 136 8.69 12.19 5.80
CA MET A 136 7.78 11.07 6.13
C MET A 136 7.96 10.61 7.58
N ALA A 137 9.17 10.67 8.13
CA ALA A 137 9.45 10.29 9.50
C ALA A 137 8.89 11.27 10.56
N THR A 138 8.36 12.42 10.14
CA THR A 138 7.73 13.41 11.05
C THR A 138 6.20 13.30 11.10
N ILE A 139 5.59 12.45 10.26
CA ILE A 139 4.14 12.29 10.22
C ILE A 139 3.67 10.99 10.87
N GLY A 140 2.41 10.96 11.27
CA GLY A 140 1.83 9.83 11.99
C GLY A 140 2.33 9.72 13.43
N THR A 141 2.13 8.57 14.04
CA THR A 141 2.53 8.27 15.42
C THR A 141 3.74 7.35 15.41
N VAL A 142 4.82 7.76 16.08
CA VAL A 142 5.97 6.86 16.35
C VAL A 142 5.51 5.77 17.31
N ILE A 143 5.75 4.52 16.95
CA ILE A 143 5.34 3.35 17.72
C ILE A 143 6.55 2.50 18.14
N ASP A 144 6.36 1.74 19.22
CA ASP A 144 7.35 0.73 19.64
C ASP A 144 7.48 -0.38 18.58
N VAL A 145 8.69 -0.92 18.42
CA VAL A 145 8.98 -1.99 17.47
C VAL A 145 8.11 -3.24 17.68
N ASN A 146 7.74 -3.52 18.94
CA ASN A 146 6.87 -4.64 19.30
C ASN A 146 5.40 -4.42 18.93
N GLN A 147 5.03 -3.20 18.58
CA GLN A 147 3.68 -2.82 18.16
C GLN A 147 3.59 -2.64 16.64
N ALA A 148 4.67 -2.96 15.91
CA ALA A 148 4.70 -2.87 14.45
C ALA A 148 3.59 -3.70 13.81
N GLN A 149 2.96 -3.14 12.78
CA GLN A 149 1.89 -3.79 12.02
C GLN A 149 2.11 -3.58 10.52
N LYS A 150 1.45 -4.38 9.71
CA LYS A 150 1.39 -4.19 8.26
C LYS A 150 0.95 -2.76 7.92
N GLY A 151 1.58 -2.17 6.91
CA GLY A 151 1.29 -0.81 6.46
C GLY A 151 2.02 0.30 7.23
N ASP A 152 2.64 0.01 8.38
CA ASP A 152 3.49 0.97 9.08
C ASP A 152 4.72 1.34 8.24
N LEU A 153 5.16 2.60 8.31
CA LEU A 153 6.41 3.04 7.69
C LEU A 153 7.58 2.77 8.61
N ILE A 154 8.63 2.12 8.09
CA ILE A 154 9.87 1.82 8.81
C ILE A 154 11.03 2.63 8.26
N PHE A 155 11.83 3.24 9.15
CA PHE A 155 12.84 4.23 8.81
C PHE A 155 14.24 3.84 9.25
N PHE A 156 15.25 4.24 8.44
CA PHE A 156 16.64 3.88 8.66
C PHE A 156 17.57 5.06 8.38
N LYS A 157 18.77 5.03 9.02
CA LYS A 157 19.91 5.92 8.77
C LYS A 157 21.05 5.15 8.10
N THR A 158 20.93 4.91 6.79
CA THR A 158 21.80 3.98 6.05
C THR A 158 23.12 4.57 5.54
N ARG A 159 23.33 5.89 5.69
CA ARG A 159 24.53 6.58 5.18
C ARG A 159 25.50 7.04 6.26
N GLY A 160 25.41 6.50 7.48
CA GLY A 160 26.26 6.86 8.60
C GLY A 160 26.04 8.28 9.17
N GLY A 161 25.04 9.01 8.67
CA GLY A 161 24.66 10.34 9.15
C GLY A 161 23.65 10.30 10.29
N SER A 162 23.32 11.48 10.84
CA SER A 162 22.33 11.65 11.91
C SER A 162 20.88 11.65 11.37
N GLN A 163 20.69 11.92 10.08
CA GLN A 163 19.37 12.10 9.48
C GLN A 163 18.85 10.80 8.85
N ILE A 164 17.55 10.54 8.99
CA ILE A 164 16.83 9.49 8.29
C ILE A 164 16.92 9.73 6.79
N ASN A 165 17.32 8.72 6.05
CA ASN A 165 17.53 8.78 4.60
C ASN A 165 17.01 7.56 3.84
N HIS A 166 16.32 6.65 4.52
CA HIS A 166 15.72 5.48 3.92
C HIS A 166 14.40 5.13 4.60
N VAL A 167 13.45 4.62 3.80
CA VAL A 167 12.11 4.25 4.25
C VAL A 167 11.64 3.01 3.49
N GLY A 168 10.87 2.18 4.19
CA GLY A 168 10.09 1.08 3.64
C GLY A 168 8.72 1.00 4.30
N MET A 169 7.91 0.05 3.88
CA MET A 169 6.61 -0.26 4.49
C MET A 169 6.62 -1.69 5.02
N VAL A 170 6.18 -1.88 6.24
CA VAL A 170 6.05 -3.19 6.89
C VAL A 170 5.05 -4.05 6.12
N VAL A 171 5.46 -5.26 5.74
CA VAL A 171 4.62 -6.23 5.02
C VAL A 171 4.28 -7.46 5.85
N GLU A 172 5.13 -7.78 6.84
CA GLU A 172 4.93 -8.94 7.71
C GLU A 172 5.64 -8.70 9.04
N VAL A 173 5.00 -9.13 10.13
CA VAL A 173 5.62 -9.18 11.46
C VAL A 173 5.41 -10.60 12.00
N CYS A 174 6.50 -11.31 12.30
CA CYS A 174 6.46 -12.67 12.81
C CYS A 174 7.68 -12.94 13.71
N ASP A 175 7.47 -13.44 14.92
CA ASP A 175 8.53 -13.87 15.85
C ASP A 175 9.64 -12.82 16.08
N GLY A 176 9.24 -11.56 16.22
CA GLY A 176 10.17 -10.43 16.43
C GLY A 176 10.97 -10.04 15.18
N GLU A 177 10.64 -10.61 14.02
CA GLU A 177 11.15 -10.21 12.72
C GLU A 177 10.13 -9.31 12.03
N ILE A 178 10.60 -8.20 11.45
CA ILE A 178 9.80 -7.33 10.60
C ILE A 178 10.36 -7.44 9.19
N LYS A 179 9.50 -7.86 8.25
CA LYS A 179 9.79 -7.77 6.82
C LYS A 179 9.16 -6.52 6.26
N PHE A 180 9.87 -5.85 5.36
CA PHE A 180 9.43 -4.59 4.79
C PHE A 180 9.77 -4.49 3.31
N ILE A 181 8.88 -3.90 2.53
CA ILE A 181 9.09 -3.59 1.12
C ILE A 181 9.69 -2.19 0.99
N HIS A 182 10.71 -2.06 0.16
CA HIS A 182 11.38 -0.79 -0.10
C HIS A 182 12.09 -0.81 -1.45
N SER A 183 12.53 0.37 -1.92
CA SER A 183 13.42 0.45 -3.09
C SER A 183 14.85 0.65 -2.63
N ALA A 184 15.69 -0.38 -2.80
CA ALA A 184 17.11 -0.39 -2.47
C ALA A 184 17.95 0.11 -3.64
N THR A 185 19.03 0.85 -3.35
CA THR A 185 19.97 1.32 -4.37
C THR A 185 20.57 0.18 -5.21
N HIS A 186 20.84 -0.95 -4.55
CA HIS A 186 21.26 -2.18 -5.20
C HIS A 186 20.14 -3.23 -5.05
N GLY A 187 19.45 -3.52 -6.15
CA GLY A 187 18.36 -4.49 -6.17
C GLY A 187 16.99 -3.91 -6.53
N GLY A 188 16.80 -2.59 -6.46
CA GLY A 188 15.51 -1.96 -6.75
C GLY A 188 14.46 -2.28 -5.69
N VAL A 189 13.21 -2.48 -6.10
CA VAL A 189 12.10 -2.80 -5.19
C VAL A 189 12.19 -4.26 -4.75
N ILE A 190 12.45 -4.45 -3.46
CA ILE A 190 12.65 -5.75 -2.82
C ILE A 190 11.99 -5.79 -1.44
N ILE A 191 11.83 -6.99 -0.88
CA ILE A 191 11.47 -7.19 0.52
C ILE A 191 12.74 -7.58 1.27
N SER A 192 13.01 -6.89 2.37
CA SER A 192 14.13 -7.15 3.28
C SER A 192 13.63 -7.39 4.70
N SER A 193 14.53 -7.82 5.58
CA SER A 193 14.26 -8.13 6.98
C SER A 193 15.05 -7.25 7.94
N THR A 194 14.45 -6.90 9.08
CA THR A 194 15.15 -6.26 10.19
C THR A 194 16.22 -7.16 10.83
N LYS A 195 16.20 -8.48 10.58
CA LYS A 195 17.26 -9.42 11.01
C LYS A 195 18.50 -9.39 10.11
N GLU A 196 18.44 -8.72 8.94
CA GLU A 196 19.63 -8.47 8.14
C GLU A 196 20.54 -7.46 8.86
N LYS A 197 21.80 -7.81 9.13
CA LYS A 197 22.76 -6.99 9.89
C LYS A 197 22.83 -5.53 9.44
N TYR A 198 22.64 -5.27 8.15
CA TYR A 198 22.63 -3.92 7.58
C TYR A 198 21.44 -3.12 8.09
N TYR A 199 20.24 -3.67 8.07
CA TYR A 199 19.02 -2.98 8.50
C TYR A 199 18.89 -2.95 10.02
N GLU A 200 19.27 -4.02 10.71
CA GLU A 200 19.33 -4.07 12.17
C GLU A 200 20.17 -2.91 12.75
N LYS A 201 21.39 -2.71 12.22
CA LYS A 201 22.31 -1.65 12.65
C LYS A 201 21.79 -0.24 12.36
N ASN A 202 21.04 -0.05 11.28
CA ASN A 202 20.62 1.25 10.77
C ASN A 202 19.16 1.60 11.09
N PHE A 203 18.44 0.71 11.75
CA PHE A 203 17.05 0.94 12.18
C PHE A 203 16.96 2.17 13.07
N THR A 204 15.88 2.95 12.89
CA THR A 204 15.68 4.20 13.63
C THR A 204 14.33 4.26 14.30
N GLN A 205 13.25 4.09 13.56
CA GLN A 205 11.88 4.21 14.10
C GLN A 205 10.85 3.58 13.17
N ILE A 206 9.66 3.39 13.69
CA ILE A 206 8.47 3.01 12.94
C ILE A 206 7.37 4.04 13.18
N ASN A 207 6.68 4.45 12.13
CA ASN A 207 5.54 5.36 12.26
C ASN A 207 4.28 4.71 11.71
N ARG A 208 3.19 4.81 12.46
CA ARG A 208 1.85 4.47 12.00
C ARG A 208 1.22 5.70 11.38
N VAL A 209 0.93 5.63 10.10
CA VAL A 209 0.28 6.69 9.31
C VAL A 209 -1.15 6.34 8.94
N LEU A 210 -1.52 5.06 9.02
CA LEU A 210 -2.89 4.60 8.84
C LEU A 210 -3.58 4.66 10.21
N GLN A 211 -4.47 5.63 10.39
CA GLN A 211 -5.29 5.74 11.60
C GLN A 211 -6.55 4.89 11.44
N GLN A 212 -7.00 4.32 12.56
CA GLN A 212 -8.29 3.63 12.65
C GLN A 212 -9.43 4.65 12.62
#